data_83457bdbcd85db2418fc51d32d8d3e47
#
_entry.id   83457bdbcd85db2418fc51d32d8d3e47
#
_cell.length_a   1.000
_cell.length_b   1.000
_cell.length_c   1.000
_cell.angle_alpha   90.00
_cell.angle_beta   90.00
_cell.angle_gamma   90.00
#
_symmetry.space_group_name_H-M   'P 1'
#
loop_
_entity.id
_entity.type
_entity.pdbx_description
1 polymer ?
#
loop_
_entity_poly.entity_id
_entity_poly.type
_entity_poly.pdbx_seq_one_letter_code
_entity_poly.pdbx_strand_id
1 'polypeptide(L)'
;MCKIQIPEIPSTATADERRTIMFKALSALNLNDMCEKRGELTYLPWSDCMDVLRSAFPSATYRVIKNSEGLPYFTDPDTGIMVFTELTIDGVTSECFLPVMDNKNQAMKLVPYTYNVWNSYKKCNEEKSV
;
A
#
# COMPACT_ATOMS: atom_id res chain seq x y z
N MET A 1 14.25 13.09 -14.09
CA MET A 1 13.43 13.12 -12.86
C MET A 1 13.07 14.56 -12.54
N CYS A 2 11.81 14.85 -12.40
CA CYS A 2 11.38 16.19 -12.00
C CYS A 2 11.85 16.44 -10.56
N LYS A 3 12.45 17.60 -10.34
CA LYS A 3 12.96 17.94 -9.00
C LYS A 3 11.76 18.17 -8.07
N ILE A 4 11.58 17.26 -7.13
CA ILE A 4 10.51 17.37 -6.15
C ILE A 4 10.91 18.42 -5.11
N GLN A 5 10.06 19.42 -4.92
CA GLN A 5 10.28 20.47 -3.92
C GLN A 5 9.66 20.06 -2.59
N ILE A 6 10.39 20.33 -1.52
CA ILE A 6 9.87 20.17 -0.16
C ILE A 6 8.90 21.34 0.10
N PRO A 7 7.61 21.08 0.41
CA PRO A 7 6.68 22.16 0.70
C PRO A 7 7.02 22.82 2.03
N GLU A 8 6.80 24.14 2.10
CA GLU A 8 6.90 24.88 3.35
C GLU A 8 5.59 24.74 4.14
N ILE A 9 5.70 24.24 5.36
CA ILE A 9 4.56 24.12 6.27
C ILE A 9 4.85 24.99 7.50
N PRO A 10 4.00 26.02 7.79
CA PRO A 10 4.19 26.84 8.97
C PRO A 10 4.12 26.01 10.25
N SER A 11 4.99 26.30 11.21
CA SER A 11 5.00 25.61 12.51
C SER A 11 3.71 25.78 13.30
N THR A 12 2.97 26.85 13.02
CA THR A 12 1.68 27.18 13.65
C THR A 12 0.48 26.57 12.94
N ALA A 13 0.68 25.87 11.80
CA ALA A 13 -0.40 25.28 11.03
C ALA A 13 -1.14 24.20 11.83
N THR A 14 -2.45 24.19 11.71
CA THR A 14 -3.31 23.13 12.27
C THR A 14 -3.13 21.81 11.51
N ALA A 15 -3.63 20.71 12.06
CA ALA A 15 -3.59 19.42 11.38
C ALA A 15 -4.30 19.45 10.02
N ASP A 16 -5.41 20.15 9.91
CA ASP A 16 -6.17 20.29 8.66
C ASP A 16 -5.43 21.13 7.63
N GLU A 17 -4.81 22.23 8.07
CA GLU A 17 -3.95 23.06 7.21
C GLU A 17 -2.75 22.27 6.69
N ARG A 18 -2.11 21.46 7.53
CA ARG A 18 -1.00 20.58 7.16
C ARG A 18 -1.44 19.55 6.12
N ARG A 19 -2.57 18.89 6.33
CA ARG A 19 -3.14 17.94 5.35
C ARG A 19 -3.41 18.61 4.01
N THR A 20 -3.94 19.82 4.01
CA THR A 20 -4.23 20.58 2.78
C THR A 20 -2.95 20.90 2.01
N ILE A 21 -1.91 21.37 2.70
CA ILE A 21 -0.61 21.67 2.08
C ILE A 21 0.02 20.40 1.52
N MET A 22 0.02 19.31 2.28
CA MET A 22 0.55 18.01 1.84
C MET A 22 -0.18 17.48 0.61
N PHE A 23 -1.51 17.53 0.62
CA PHE A 23 -2.32 17.09 -0.51
C PHE A 23 -2.04 17.90 -1.78
N LYS A 24 -1.97 19.22 -1.67
CA LYS A 24 -1.66 20.10 -2.80
C LYS A 24 -0.26 19.84 -3.35
N ALA A 25 0.72 19.65 -2.49
CA ALA A 25 2.10 19.39 -2.90
C ALA A 25 2.22 18.05 -3.64
N LEU A 26 1.62 16.98 -3.11
CA LEU A 26 1.68 15.64 -3.71
C LEU A 26 0.83 15.53 -4.97
N SER A 27 -0.37 16.12 -5.00
CA SER A 27 -1.25 16.09 -6.16
C SER A 27 -0.75 16.89 -7.35
N ALA A 28 0.14 17.84 -7.14
CA ALA A 28 0.77 18.62 -8.21
C ALA A 28 1.91 17.86 -8.93
N LEU A 29 2.33 16.71 -8.41
CA LEU A 29 3.41 15.93 -9.01
C LEU A 29 2.95 15.16 -10.24
N ASN A 30 3.76 15.16 -11.29
CA ASN A 30 3.56 14.29 -12.44
C ASN A 30 4.49 13.08 -12.29
N LEU A 31 3.91 11.92 -12.05
CA LEU A 31 4.62 10.66 -11.81
C LEU A 31 4.53 9.68 -12.98
N ASN A 32 4.05 10.13 -14.13
CA ASN A 32 3.83 9.25 -15.29
C ASN A 32 5.09 8.50 -15.72
N ASP A 33 6.26 9.14 -15.64
CA ASP A 33 7.54 8.55 -16.01
C ASP A 33 8.01 7.45 -15.05
N MET A 34 7.44 7.41 -13.83
CA MET A 34 7.75 6.42 -12.80
C MET A 34 6.75 5.24 -12.79
N CYS A 35 5.64 5.39 -13.51
CA CYS A 35 4.62 4.36 -13.57
C CYS A 35 5.03 3.20 -14.47
N GLU A 36 4.66 2.01 -14.06
CA GLU A 36 4.83 0.78 -14.83
C GLU A 36 3.49 0.23 -15.29
N LYS A 37 3.53 -0.57 -16.35
CA LYS A 37 2.34 -1.26 -16.85
C LYS A 37 2.40 -2.75 -16.55
N ARG A 38 1.29 -3.28 -16.07
CA ARG A 38 1.07 -4.71 -15.92
C ARG A 38 -0.23 -5.08 -16.64
N GLY A 39 -0.09 -5.55 -17.89
CA GLY A 39 -1.23 -5.68 -18.79
C GLY A 39 -1.81 -4.31 -19.14
N GLU A 40 -3.09 -4.12 -18.91
CA GLU A 40 -3.78 -2.84 -19.13
C GLU A 40 -3.72 -1.90 -17.92
N LEU A 41 -3.24 -2.39 -16.78
CA LEU A 41 -3.14 -1.60 -15.55
C LEU A 41 -1.86 -0.76 -15.53
N THR A 42 -2.02 0.51 -15.17
CA THR A 42 -0.90 1.41 -14.87
C THR A 42 -0.78 1.53 -13.35
N TYR A 43 0.40 1.32 -12.81
CA TYR A 43 0.64 1.41 -11.38
C TYR A 43 1.96 2.11 -11.07
N LEU A 44 2.02 2.71 -9.90
CA LEU A 44 3.26 3.26 -9.34
C LEU A 44 3.86 2.21 -8.40
N PRO A 45 5.09 1.71 -8.65
CA PRO A 45 5.73 0.78 -7.74
C PRO A 45 5.82 1.33 -6.31
N TRP A 46 5.67 0.45 -5.33
CA TRP A 46 5.67 0.85 -3.92
C TRP A 46 6.97 1.58 -3.52
N SER A 47 8.12 1.09 -3.97
CA SER A 47 9.41 1.72 -3.71
C SER A 47 9.48 3.14 -4.25
N ASP A 48 9.02 3.35 -5.47
CA ASP A 48 9.01 4.66 -6.12
C ASP A 48 8.04 5.61 -5.42
N CYS A 49 6.88 5.09 -4.99
CA CYS A 49 5.93 5.84 -4.19
C CYS A 49 6.56 6.36 -2.88
N MET A 50 7.31 5.51 -2.19
CA MET A 50 8.01 5.90 -0.95
C MET A 50 9.15 6.88 -1.21
N ASP A 51 9.87 6.73 -2.31
CA ASP A 51 10.94 7.66 -2.68
C ASP A 51 10.39 9.05 -3.00
N VAL A 52 9.29 9.13 -3.72
CA VAL A 52 8.58 10.39 -3.99
C VAL A 52 8.12 11.03 -2.68
N LEU A 53 7.49 10.26 -1.81
CA LEU A 53 6.98 10.74 -0.53
C LEU A 53 8.11 11.31 0.33
N ARG A 54 9.22 10.59 0.47
CA ARG A 54 10.37 11.03 1.26
C ARG A 54 11.13 12.19 0.62
N SER A 55 11.06 12.33 -0.70
CA SER A 55 11.63 13.50 -1.39
C SER A 55 10.87 14.79 -1.08
N ALA A 56 9.54 14.70 -0.96
CA ALA A 56 8.70 15.83 -0.58
C ALA A 56 8.66 16.04 0.94
N PHE A 57 8.67 14.97 1.71
CA PHE A 57 8.59 14.98 3.18
C PHE A 57 9.66 14.05 3.76
N PRO A 58 10.91 14.54 3.94
CA PRO A 58 12.02 13.70 4.38
C PRO A 58 11.82 13.01 5.74
N SER A 59 10.97 13.59 6.61
CA SER A 59 10.64 13.03 7.92
C SER A 59 9.49 12.03 7.90
N ALA A 60 8.91 11.74 6.73
CA ALA A 60 7.82 10.77 6.61
C ALA A 60 8.27 9.39 7.08
N THR A 61 7.44 8.76 7.91
CA THR A 61 7.67 7.41 8.43
C THR A 61 6.44 6.55 8.26
N TYR A 62 6.65 5.26 8.08
CA TYR A 62 5.56 4.30 8.14
C TYR A 62 5.93 3.13 9.06
N ARG A 63 4.93 2.49 9.61
CA ARG A 63 5.11 1.25 10.36
C ARG A 63 3.99 0.27 10.08
N VAL A 64 4.32 -1.02 10.21
CA VAL A 64 3.34 -2.09 10.22
C VAL A 64 2.93 -2.33 11.66
N ILE A 65 1.62 -2.33 11.93
CA ILE A 65 1.09 -2.59 13.26
C ILE A 65 1.17 -4.10 13.53
N LYS A 66 1.76 -4.45 14.66
CA LYS A 66 1.94 -5.85 15.06
C LYS A 66 0.81 -6.27 16.00
N ASN A 67 0.44 -7.56 15.92
CA ASN A 67 -0.51 -8.15 16.85
C ASN A 67 0.12 -8.37 18.23
N SER A 68 -0.64 -8.94 19.17
CA SER A 68 -0.18 -9.23 20.54
C SER A 68 1.02 -10.19 20.60
N GLU A 69 1.23 -11.01 19.58
CA GLU A 69 2.36 -11.95 19.47
C GLU A 69 3.57 -11.36 18.74
N GLY A 70 3.50 -10.10 18.34
CA GLY A 70 4.57 -9.42 17.60
C GLY A 70 4.58 -9.72 16.10
N LEU A 71 3.55 -10.33 15.56
CA LEU A 71 3.43 -10.66 14.14
C LEU A 71 2.78 -9.50 13.36
N PRO A 72 3.19 -9.27 12.09
CA PRO A 72 2.77 -8.12 11.31
C PRO A 72 1.38 -8.29 10.65
N TYR A 73 0.50 -9.10 11.22
CA TYR A 73 -0.82 -9.35 10.68
C TYR A 73 -1.81 -9.69 11.79
N PHE A 74 -3.08 -9.54 11.46
CA PHE A 74 -4.22 -9.89 12.30
C PHE A 74 -5.07 -10.92 11.58
N THR A 75 -5.63 -11.86 12.31
CA THR A 75 -6.45 -12.94 11.77
C THR A 75 -7.86 -12.88 12.30
N ASP A 76 -8.82 -13.18 11.43
CA ASP A 76 -10.22 -13.30 11.76
C ASP A 76 -10.82 -14.47 10.98
N PRO A 77 -11.64 -15.36 11.62
CA PRO A 77 -12.19 -16.53 10.96
C PRO A 77 -13.06 -16.21 9.74
N ASP A 78 -13.73 -15.07 9.75
CA ASP A 78 -14.65 -14.68 8.69
C ASP A 78 -13.98 -13.86 7.58
N THR A 79 -13.09 -12.94 7.96
CA THR A 79 -12.44 -12.02 7.01
C THR A 79 -11.07 -12.46 6.55
N GLY A 80 -10.43 -13.42 7.23
CA GLY A 80 -9.13 -13.96 6.88
C GLY A 80 -7.98 -13.21 7.54
N ILE A 81 -6.98 -12.83 6.74
CA ILE A 81 -5.75 -12.21 7.22
C ILE A 81 -5.73 -10.74 6.81
N MET A 82 -5.48 -9.85 7.77
CA MET A 82 -5.43 -8.40 7.56
C MET A 82 -4.07 -7.84 7.96
N VAL A 83 -3.60 -6.86 7.22
CA VAL A 83 -2.41 -6.07 7.55
C VAL A 83 -2.82 -4.63 7.79
N PHE A 84 -2.33 -4.04 8.87
CA PHE A 84 -2.57 -2.64 9.23
C PHE A 84 -1.25 -1.88 9.19
N THR A 85 -1.29 -0.69 8.61
CA THR A 85 -0.13 0.20 8.52
C THR A 85 -0.50 1.61 8.98
N GLU A 86 0.48 2.32 9.48
CA GLU A 86 0.38 3.74 9.79
C GLU A 86 1.42 4.52 8.99
N LEU A 87 0.99 5.61 8.40
CA LEU A 87 1.85 6.58 7.73
C LEU A 87 1.80 7.89 8.50
N THR A 88 2.96 8.40 8.90
CA THR A 88 3.07 9.69 9.58
C THR A 88 3.85 10.65 8.69
N ILE A 89 3.24 11.79 8.38
CA ILE A 89 3.82 12.85 7.58
C ILE A 89 3.62 14.15 8.36
N ASP A 90 4.71 14.81 8.67
CA ASP A 90 4.71 16.12 9.35
C ASP A 90 3.79 16.15 10.61
N GLY A 91 3.88 15.10 11.43
CA GLY A 91 3.09 14.95 12.65
C GLY A 91 1.63 14.52 12.45
N VAL A 92 1.19 14.32 11.21
CA VAL A 92 -0.14 13.80 10.89
C VAL A 92 -0.06 12.31 10.58
N THR A 93 -0.79 11.51 11.35
CA THR A 93 -0.82 10.05 11.20
C THR A 93 -2.11 9.60 10.52
N SER A 94 -1.98 8.73 9.52
CA SER A 94 -3.09 8.07 8.84
C SER A 94 -2.92 6.57 8.90
N GLU A 95 -4.01 5.86 9.13
CA GLU A 95 -4.04 4.40 9.13
C GLU A 95 -4.57 3.86 7.80
N CYS A 96 -4.01 2.75 7.37
CA CYS A 96 -4.49 2.00 6.23
C CYS A 96 -4.51 0.52 6.57
N PHE A 97 -5.49 -0.19 6.08
CA PHE A 97 -5.58 -1.64 6.26
C PHE A 97 -5.95 -2.30 4.94
N LEU A 98 -5.46 -3.50 4.75
CA LEU A 98 -5.71 -4.26 3.53
C LEU A 98 -5.73 -5.75 3.87
N PRO A 99 -6.69 -6.53 3.34
CA PRO A 99 -6.64 -7.97 3.44
C PRO A 99 -5.49 -8.53 2.60
N VAL A 100 -4.88 -9.61 3.08
CA VAL A 100 -3.94 -10.38 2.26
C VAL A 100 -4.76 -11.09 1.17
N MET A 101 -4.42 -10.84 -0.08
CA MET A 101 -5.18 -11.30 -1.23
C MET A 101 -4.35 -12.20 -2.15
N ASP A 102 -5.03 -13.06 -2.87
CA ASP A 102 -4.45 -13.86 -3.94
C ASP A 102 -4.27 -13.03 -5.24
N ASN A 103 -3.79 -13.68 -6.29
CA ASN A 103 -3.59 -13.05 -7.60
C ASN A 103 -4.89 -12.57 -8.29
N LYS A 104 -6.04 -12.99 -7.78
CA LYS A 104 -7.36 -12.60 -8.28
C LYS A 104 -8.02 -11.54 -7.39
N ASN A 105 -7.27 -10.94 -6.47
CA ASN A 105 -7.73 -9.96 -5.49
C ASN A 105 -8.84 -10.51 -4.56
N GLN A 106 -8.78 -11.81 -4.26
CA GLN A 106 -9.67 -12.44 -3.28
C GLN A 106 -8.95 -12.58 -1.95
N ALA A 107 -9.64 -12.26 -0.84
CA ALA A 107 -9.08 -12.38 0.49
C ALA A 107 -8.68 -13.83 0.78
N MET A 108 -7.45 -14.03 1.26
CA MET A 108 -6.95 -15.34 1.63
C MET A 108 -7.60 -15.80 2.93
N LYS A 109 -7.97 -17.09 2.96
CA LYS A 109 -8.62 -17.72 4.11
C LYS A 109 -7.57 -18.18 5.14
N LEU A 110 -7.99 -18.22 6.39
CA LEU A 110 -7.15 -18.74 7.48
C LEU A 110 -6.89 -20.23 7.41
N VAL A 111 -7.84 -20.99 6.88
CA VAL A 111 -7.73 -22.44 6.75
C VAL A 111 -7.30 -22.80 5.33
N PRO A 112 -6.48 -23.85 5.17
CA PRO A 112 -6.12 -24.34 3.84
C PRO A 112 -7.38 -24.63 3.00
N TYR A 113 -7.32 -24.28 1.74
CA TYR A 113 -8.39 -24.56 0.80
C TYR A 113 -7.83 -24.99 -0.54
N THR A 114 -8.62 -25.71 -1.30
CA THR A 114 -8.26 -26.15 -2.65
C THR A 114 -8.96 -25.29 -3.71
N TYR A 115 -8.31 -25.12 -4.83
CA TYR A 115 -8.87 -24.42 -5.99
C TYR A 115 -8.37 -25.05 -7.28
N ASN A 116 -9.13 -24.90 -8.33
CA ASN A 116 -8.79 -25.45 -9.64
C ASN A 116 -8.08 -24.39 -10.50
N VAL A 117 -6.96 -24.78 -11.08
CA VAL A 117 -6.21 -23.98 -12.04
C VAL A 117 -6.16 -24.71 -13.38
N TRP A 118 -6.49 -24.01 -14.45
CA TRP A 118 -6.35 -24.55 -15.78
C TRP A 118 -4.88 -24.76 -16.13
N ASN A 119 -4.51 -26.00 -16.41
CA ASN A 119 -3.19 -26.34 -16.92
C ASN A 119 -3.25 -26.40 -18.44
N SER A 120 -2.71 -25.38 -19.11
CA SER A 120 -2.73 -25.26 -20.57
C SER A 120 -1.89 -26.35 -21.28
N TYR A 121 -0.88 -26.88 -20.60
CA TYR A 121 -0.04 -27.96 -21.12
C TYR A 121 -0.75 -29.31 -21.12
N LYS A 122 -1.41 -29.64 -20.00
CA LYS A 122 -2.20 -30.88 -19.86
C LYS A 122 -3.63 -30.76 -20.39
N LYS A 123 -4.07 -29.54 -20.70
CA LYS A 123 -5.45 -29.22 -21.14
C LYS A 123 -6.52 -29.73 -20.17
N CYS A 124 -6.27 -29.58 -18.88
CA CYS A 124 -7.19 -29.95 -17.81
C CYS A 124 -7.10 -29.01 -16.64
N ASN A 125 -8.11 -29.05 -15.76
CA ASN A 125 -8.05 -28.36 -14.47
C ASN A 125 -7.23 -29.21 -13.49
N GLU A 126 -6.31 -28.58 -12.81
CA GLU A 126 -5.55 -29.17 -11.71
C GLU A 126 -6.00 -28.56 -10.38
N GLU A 127 -6.21 -29.39 -9.38
CA GLU A 127 -6.49 -28.97 -8.03
C GLU A 127 -5.20 -28.56 -7.34
N LYS A 128 -5.20 -27.36 -6.77
CA LYS A 128 -4.10 -26.83 -5.97
C LYS A 128 -4.58 -26.47 -4.59
N SER A 129 -3.68 -26.58 -3.61
CA SER A 129 -3.95 -26.27 -2.20
C SER A 129 -3.17 -25.04 -1.76
N VAL A 130 -3.74 -24.30 -0.85
CA VAL A 130 -3.10 -23.17 -0.17
C VAL A 130 -3.10 -23.43 1.32
#